data_53904260b5cbbf7fe2079d27765d2c0c
#
_entry.id   53904260b5cbbf7fe2079d27765d2c0c
#
_cell.length_a   1.000
_cell.length_b   1.000
_cell.length_c   1.000
_cell.angle_alpha   90.00
_cell.angle_beta   90.00
_cell.angle_gamma   90.00
#
_symmetry.space_group_name_H-M   'P 1'
#
loop_
_entity.id
_entity.type
_entity.pdbx_description
1 polymer ?
#
loop_
_entity_poly.entity_id
_entity_poly.type
_entity_poly.pdbx_seq_one_letter_code
_entity_poly.pdbx_strand_id
1 'polypeptide(L)'
;TGNTDIITVAMNMYSHGVDPELDFSNMPELTEMFERLTQMKIDDRHPYCGKLVFAAFSGSHQDAISKGMHYRIEQDPSKWTVPYLPINPEDVGRTYDSDVIRINSQSGKGGVAYVLEHNYGMIIPKAMREDLGYAVKDVSDVNHKELGADEVLEIFERRYKKFTPVFKISEVHFKQIDGIQTEVTIEADGKTTVVE
;
A
#
# COMPACT_ATOMS: atom_id res chain seq x y z
N THR A 1 17.50 -28.58 -18.70
CA THR A 1 18.73 -28.27 -17.98
C THR A 1 19.35 -27.02 -18.59
N GLY A 2 19.15 -25.90 -17.96
CA GLY A 2 19.77 -24.65 -18.34
C GLY A 2 21.13 -24.44 -17.70
N ASN A 3 21.77 -23.35 -18.04
CA ASN A 3 22.95 -22.85 -17.33
C ASN A 3 22.52 -22.37 -15.94
N THR A 4 23.48 -22.32 -15.03
CA THR A 4 23.26 -21.78 -13.69
C THR A 4 22.88 -20.31 -13.78
N ASP A 5 21.83 -19.93 -13.07
CA ASP A 5 21.42 -18.54 -12.93
C ASP A 5 22.38 -17.79 -12.02
N ILE A 6 23.17 -16.91 -12.60
CA ILE A 6 24.21 -16.17 -11.89
C ILE A 6 23.64 -15.24 -10.83
N ILE A 7 22.50 -14.59 -11.09
CA ILE A 7 21.85 -13.69 -10.12
C ILE A 7 21.42 -14.46 -8.90
N THR A 8 20.69 -15.58 -9.09
CA THR A 8 20.24 -16.41 -7.98
C THR A 8 21.40 -16.94 -7.14
N VAL A 9 22.47 -17.44 -7.78
CA VAL A 9 23.62 -17.97 -7.04
C VAL A 9 24.34 -16.87 -6.26
N ALA A 10 24.67 -15.77 -6.91
CA ALA A 10 25.41 -14.67 -6.28
C ALA A 10 24.60 -14.02 -5.14
N MET A 11 23.30 -13.79 -5.34
CA MET A 11 22.44 -13.20 -4.30
C MET A 11 22.20 -14.16 -3.14
N ASN A 12 22.18 -15.48 -3.37
CA ASN A 12 22.18 -16.45 -2.27
C ASN A 12 23.50 -16.43 -1.50
N MET A 13 24.65 -16.31 -2.16
CA MET A 13 25.93 -16.11 -1.48
C MET A 13 25.91 -14.85 -0.62
N TYR A 14 25.48 -13.73 -1.17
CA TYR A 14 25.36 -12.47 -0.45
C TYR A 14 24.44 -12.58 0.77
N SER A 15 23.25 -13.17 0.64
CA SER A 15 22.31 -13.35 1.75
C SER A 15 22.84 -14.26 2.86
N HIS A 16 23.83 -15.10 2.56
CA HIS A 16 24.57 -15.93 3.53
C HIS A 16 25.86 -15.27 4.03
N GLY A 17 26.08 -14.00 3.72
CA GLY A 17 27.27 -13.25 4.16
C GLY A 17 28.55 -13.56 3.40
N VAL A 18 28.43 -14.14 2.20
CA VAL A 18 29.57 -14.43 1.32
C VAL A 18 29.54 -13.45 0.17
N ASP A 19 30.60 -12.65 0.02
CA ASP A 19 30.74 -11.73 -1.09
C ASP A 19 30.91 -12.51 -2.41
N PRO A 20 29.99 -12.36 -3.39
CA PRO A 20 30.10 -13.02 -4.68
C PRO A 20 31.12 -12.37 -5.62
N GLU A 21 31.75 -11.26 -5.21
CA GLU A 21 32.65 -10.42 -6.03
C GLU A 21 31.98 -9.94 -7.35
N LEU A 22 30.66 -9.74 -7.31
CA LEU A 22 29.82 -9.26 -8.41
C LEU A 22 28.99 -8.08 -7.94
N ASP A 23 28.86 -7.07 -8.78
CA ASP A 23 28.08 -5.87 -8.48
C ASP A 23 26.64 -6.00 -9.03
N PHE A 24 25.67 -6.14 -8.14
CA PHE A 24 24.23 -6.12 -8.41
C PHE A 24 23.53 -4.92 -7.79
N SER A 25 24.27 -3.88 -7.41
CA SER A 25 23.70 -2.68 -6.77
C SER A 25 22.72 -1.89 -7.66
N ASN A 26 22.69 -2.17 -8.96
CA ASN A 26 21.71 -1.63 -9.91
C ASN A 26 21.05 -2.77 -10.71
N MET A 27 20.28 -3.60 -10.03
CA MET A 27 19.55 -4.72 -10.62
C MET A 27 18.58 -4.30 -11.74
N PRO A 28 17.85 -3.16 -11.65
CA PRO A 28 16.97 -2.71 -12.72
C PRO A 28 17.71 -2.53 -14.06
N GLU A 29 18.87 -1.89 -14.07
CA GLU A 29 19.66 -1.69 -15.27
C GLU A 29 20.18 -3.02 -15.86
N LEU A 30 20.62 -3.93 -14.99
CA LEU A 30 21.08 -5.25 -15.40
C LEU A 30 19.98 -6.08 -16.06
N THR A 31 18.78 -6.06 -15.51
CA THR A 31 17.62 -6.77 -16.06
C THR A 31 17.16 -6.17 -17.39
N GLU A 32 17.13 -4.85 -17.51
CA GLU A 32 16.83 -4.16 -18.76
C GLU A 32 17.86 -4.46 -19.84
N MET A 33 19.14 -4.41 -19.48
CA MET A 33 20.24 -4.76 -20.39
C MET A 33 20.12 -6.22 -20.88
N PHE A 34 19.87 -7.17 -19.98
CA PHE A 34 19.65 -8.57 -20.32
C PHE A 34 18.50 -8.74 -21.30
N GLU A 35 17.32 -8.19 -20.99
CA GLU A 35 16.14 -8.29 -21.85
C GLU A 35 16.37 -7.67 -23.24
N ARG A 36 17.09 -6.54 -23.30
CA ARG A 36 17.44 -5.87 -24.56
C ARG A 36 18.41 -6.67 -25.42
N LEU A 37 19.45 -7.24 -24.81
CA LEU A 37 20.48 -7.97 -25.55
C LEU A 37 20.04 -9.36 -26.00
N THR A 38 19.29 -10.06 -25.16
CA THR A 38 18.87 -11.44 -25.43
C THR A 38 17.51 -11.54 -26.10
N GLN A 39 16.70 -10.49 -26.06
CA GLN A 39 15.29 -10.48 -26.45
C GLN A 39 14.42 -11.47 -25.64
N MET A 40 14.93 -11.91 -24.49
CA MET A 40 14.22 -12.80 -23.56
C MET A 40 13.67 -11.98 -22.41
N LYS A 41 12.45 -12.31 -21.96
CA LYS A 41 11.83 -11.68 -20.78
C LYS A 41 12.23 -12.41 -19.51
N ILE A 42 12.51 -11.63 -18.47
CA ILE A 42 12.71 -12.17 -17.12
C ILE A 42 11.31 -12.36 -16.49
N ASP A 43 11.11 -13.53 -15.86
CA ASP A 43 9.87 -13.81 -15.14
C ASP A 43 9.67 -12.82 -13.98
N ASP A 44 8.45 -12.31 -13.81
CA ASP A 44 8.14 -11.31 -12.79
C ASP A 44 8.38 -11.82 -11.35
N ARG A 45 8.40 -13.14 -11.16
CA ARG A 45 8.71 -13.82 -9.88
C ARG A 45 10.13 -14.34 -9.80
N HIS A 46 11.00 -14.00 -10.77
CA HIS A 46 12.38 -14.45 -10.74
C HIS A 46 13.06 -14.03 -9.43
N PRO A 47 13.76 -14.93 -8.72
CA PRO A 47 14.42 -14.60 -7.47
C PRO A 47 15.31 -13.34 -7.59
N TYR A 48 15.18 -12.45 -6.62
CA TYR A 48 15.92 -11.18 -6.48
C TYR A 48 15.70 -10.12 -7.57
N CYS A 49 15.56 -10.48 -8.82
CA CYS A 49 15.50 -9.51 -9.94
C CYS A 49 14.09 -9.36 -10.54
N GLY A 50 13.18 -10.27 -10.28
CA GLY A 50 11.80 -10.20 -10.78
C GLY A 50 11.06 -8.97 -10.27
N LYS A 51 10.13 -8.45 -11.05
CA LYS A 51 9.38 -7.22 -10.72
C LYS A 51 8.57 -7.34 -9.43
N LEU A 52 8.10 -8.55 -9.08
CA LEU A 52 7.23 -8.79 -7.94
C LEU A 52 7.96 -9.21 -6.66
N VAL A 53 9.30 -9.31 -6.67
CA VAL A 53 10.07 -9.83 -5.53
C VAL A 53 9.93 -8.97 -4.28
N PHE A 54 9.83 -7.65 -4.43
CA PHE A 54 9.69 -6.71 -3.33
C PHE A 54 8.26 -6.16 -3.20
N ALA A 55 7.29 -6.83 -3.82
CA ALA A 55 5.88 -6.47 -3.74
C ALA A 55 5.15 -7.35 -2.71
N ALA A 56 4.24 -6.76 -1.96
CA ALA A 56 3.34 -7.48 -1.07
C ALA A 56 1.88 -7.14 -1.39
N PHE A 57 1.09 -8.17 -1.70
CA PHE A 57 -0.31 -8.01 -2.10
C PHE A 57 -1.30 -8.16 -0.93
N SER A 58 -0.88 -8.77 0.16
CA SER A 58 -1.71 -8.96 1.35
C SER A 58 -1.51 -7.82 2.35
N GLY A 59 -2.61 -7.23 2.83
CA GLY A 59 -2.55 -6.17 3.84
C GLY A 59 -1.85 -6.58 5.14
N SER A 60 -1.92 -7.86 5.52
CA SER A 60 -1.19 -8.37 6.68
C SER A 60 0.32 -8.44 6.46
N HIS A 61 0.76 -8.75 5.23
CA HIS A 61 2.17 -8.73 4.87
C HIS A 61 2.69 -7.28 4.83
N GLN A 62 1.93 -6.37 4.26
CA GLN A 62 2.26 -4.95 4.20
C GLN A 62 2.40 -4.32 5.59
N ASP A 63 1.45 -4.61 6.49
CA ASP A 63 1.50 -4.19 7.89
C ASP A 63 2.73 -4.77 8.60
N ALA A 64 3.06 -6.04 8.37
CA ALA A 64 4.25 -6.68 8.95
C ALA A 64 5.55 -6.07 8.41
N ILE A 65 5.63 -5.77 7.10
CA ILE A 65 6.79 -5.10 6.50
C ILE A 65 6.95 -3.69 7.07
N SER A 66 5.87 -2.91 7.13
CA SER A 66 5.89 -1.55 7.70
C SER A 66 6.38 -1.56 9.16
N LYS A 67 5.83 -2.45 9.99
CA LYS A 67 6.29 -2.62 11.37
C LYS A 67 7.75 -3.07 11.46
N GLY A 68 8.17 -3.98 10.59
CA GLY A 68 9.54 -4.46 10.51
C GLY A 68 10.52 -3.35 10.13
N MET A 69 10.14 -2.48 9.19
CA MET A 69 10.94 -1.30 8.81
C MET A 69 11.13 -0.34 10.00
N HIS A 70 10.04 0.02 10.70
CA HIS A 70 10.12 0.88 11.89
C HIS A 70 10.96 0.23 12.99
N TYR A 71 10.69 -1.03 13.31
CA TYR A 71 11.43 -1.77 14.35
C TYR A 71 12.93 -1.82 14.06
N ARG A 72 13.33 -2.07 12.79
CA ARG A 72 14.73 -2.08 12.38
C ARG A 72 15.41 -0.74 12.66
N ILE A 73 14.76 0.38 12.30
CA ILE A 73 15.31 1.72 12.52
C ILE A 73 15.54 1.99 14.01
N GLU A 74 14.62 1.56 14.87
CA GLU A 74 14.69 1.78 16.32
C GLU A 74 15.71 0.89 17.02
N GLN A 75 15.91 -0.34 16.57
CA GLN A 75 16.76 -1.32 17.25
C GLN A 75 18.17 -1.40 16.69
N ASP A 76 18.32 -1.81 15.44
CA ASP A 76 19.63 -1.99 14.80
C ASP A 76 19.51 -1.80 13.28
N PRO A 77 19.74 -0.57 12.78
CA PRO A 77 19.65 -0.29 11.35
C PRO A 77 20.64 -1.07 10.48
N SER A 78 21.73 -1.60 11.08
CA SER A 78 22.76 -2.36 10.34
C SER A 78 22.32 -3.76 9.95
N LYS A 79 21.25 -4.29 10.59
CA LYS A 79 20.72 -5.64 10.33
C LYS A 79 19.45 -5.59 9.53
N TRP A 80 19.36 -6.46 8.53
CA TRP A 80 18.12 -6.64 7.80
C TRP A 80 17.24 -7.71 8.49
N THR A 81 16.13 -7.27 9.08
CA THR A 81 15.21 -8.13 9.86
C THR A 81 13.74 -7.93 9.44
N VAL A 82 13.51 -7.36 8.26
CA VAL A 82 12.17 -7.05 7.78
C VAL A 82 11.48 -8.31 7.27
N PRO A 83 10.30 -8.67 7.79
CA PRO A 83 9.55 -9.84 7.33
C PRO A 83 9.21 -9.76 5.85
N TYR A 84 9.14 -10.91 5.17
CA TYR A 84 8.76 -11.06 3.76
C TYR A 84 9.69 -10.43 2.72
N LEU A 85 10.70 -9.68 3.13
CA LEU A 85 11.72 -9.14 2.25
C LEU A 85 13.05 -9.87 2.52
N PRO A 86 13.55 -10.68 1.56
CA PRO A 86 14.73 -11.53 1.79
C PRO A 86 16.02 -10.74 1.98
N ILE A 87 16.11 -9.56 1.39
CA ILE A 87 17.23 -8.61 1.49
C ILE A 87 16.68 -7.19 1.54
N ASN A 88 17.54 -6.20 1.87
CA ASN A 88 17.20 -4.80 1.71
C ASN A 88 17.08 -4.48 0.21
N PRO A 89 15.93 -4.00 -0.30
CA PRO A 89 15.78 -3.63 -1.70
C PRO A 89 16.80 -2.61 -2.19
N GLU A 90 17.25 -1.71 -1.32
CA GLU A 90 18.26 -0.68 -1.65
C GLU A 90 19.62 -1.28 -2.02
N ASP A 91 19.98 -2.47 -1.47
CA ASP A 91 21.22 -3.17 -1.80
C ASP A 91 21.30 -3.57 -3.29
N VAL A 92 20.17 -3.65 -3.95
CA VAL A 92 20.06 -3.99 -5.38
C VAL A 92 19.48 -2.84 -6.21
N GLY A 93 19.54 -1.61 -5.71
CA GLY A 93 19.09 -0.41 -6.41
C GLY A 93 17.56 -0.35 -6.61
N ARG A 94 16.80 -1.01 -5.73
CA ARG A 94 15.34 -0.99 -5.72
C ARG A 94 14.81 -0.38 -4.42
N THR A 95 13.55 -0.07 -4.43
CA THR A 95 12.80 0.31 -3.23
C THR A 95 11.77 -0.78 -2.91
N TYR A 96 11.30 -0.81 -1.68
CA TYR A 96 10.10 -1.57 -1.40
C TYR A 96 8.94 -0.93 -2.16
N ASP A 97 8.41 -1.67 -3.14
CA ASP A 97 7.35 -1.19 -4.02
C ASP A 97 6.01 -1.19 -3.28
N SER A 98 5.88 -0.27 -2.33
CA SER A 98 4.57 0.06 -1.74
C SER A 98 3.58 0.56 -2.80
N ASP A 99 4.10 1.10 -3.90
CA ASP A 99 3.30 1.66 -5.01
C ASP A 99 2.65 0.59 -5.89
N VAL A 100 3.11 -0.67 -5.82
CA VAL A 100 2.48 -1.81 -6.51
C VAL A 100 1.42 -2.48 -5.63
N ILE A 101 0.87 -1.76 -4.67
CA ILE A 101 -0.23 -2.28 -3.86
C ILE A 101 -1.47 -2.37 -4.73
N ARG A 102 -1.74 -3.58 -5.21
CA ARG A 102 -2.99 -3.92 -5.87
C ARG A 102 -3.91 -4.58 -4.86
N ILE A 103 -5.08 -4.02 -4.72
CA ILE A 103 -6.11 -4.56 -3.84
C ILE A 103 -6.97 -5.52 -4.66
N ASN A 104 -7.08 -6.75 -4.17
CA ASN A 104 -8.00 -7.75 -4.72
C ASN A 104 -9.00 -8.20 -3.65
N SER A 105 -9.91 -9.08 -4.03
CA SER A 105 -10.97 -9.61 -3.16
C SER A 105 -10.47 -10.31 -1.87
N GLN A 106 -9.18 -10.69 -1.84
CA GLN A 106 -8.54 -11.31 -0.67
C GLN A 106 -7.76 -10.32 0.17
N SER A 107 -7.60 -9.09 -0.31
CA SER A 107 -6.94 -8.02 0.44
C SER A 107 -7.85 -7.58 1.58
N GLY A 108 -7.41 -7.85 2.81
CA GLY A 108 -8.18 -7.51 4.01
C GLY A 108 -8.29 -5.99 4.23
N LYS A 109 -9.16 -5.61 5.18
CA LYS A 109 -9.40 -4.22 5.61
C LYS A 109 -8.13 -3.41 5.96
N GLY A 110 -7.05 -4.10 6.33
CA GLY A 110 -5.75 -3.48 6.59
C GLY A 110 -5.07 -2.97 5.33
N GLY A 111 -5.16 -3.70 4.21
CA GLY A 111 -4.55 -3.31 2.94
C GLY A 111 -5.17 -2.04 2.35
N VAL A 112 -6.49 -1.93 2.39
CA VAL A 112 -7.22 -0.74 1.90
C VAL A 112 -6.86 0.50 2.72
N ALA A 113 -6.80 0.38 4.05
CA ALA A 113 -6.41 1.48 4.93
C ALA A 113 -4.96 1.91 4.68
N TYR A 114 -4.06 0.95 4.51
CA TYR A 114 -2.65 1.21 4.21
C TYR A 114 -2.47 1.97 2.88
N VAL A 115 -3.19 1.56 1.82
CA VAL A 115 -3.14 2.25 0.52
C VAL A 115 -3.52 3.72 0.65
N LEU A 116 -4.61 4.03 1.37
CA LEU A 116 -5.05 5.42 1.56
C LEU A 116 -4.07 6.23 2.42
N GLU A 117 -3.52 5.63 3.46
CA GLU A 117 -2.53 6.28 4.33
C GLU A 117 -1.23 6.55 3.59
N HIS A 118 -0.70 5.53 2.89
CA HIS A 118 0.60 5.62 2.24
C HIS A 118 0.60 6.52 1.00
N ASN A 119 -0.39 6.35 0.11
CA ASN A 119 -0.41 7.08 -1.16
C ASN A 119 -1.02 8.48 -1.04
N TYR A 120 -1.91 8.70 -0.07
CA TYR A 120 -2.67 9.96 0.04
C TYR A 120 -2.60 10.61 1.43
N GLY A 121 -1.84 10.04 2.37
CA GLY A 121 -1.73 10.54 3.74
C GLY A 121 -3.03 10.49 4.55
N MET A 122 -4.01 9.67 4.12
CA MET A 122 -5.33 9.63 4.73
C MET A 122 -5.44 8.53 5.78
N ILE A 123 -5.43 8.91 7.05
CA ILE A 123 -5.65 7.99 8.18
C ILE A 123 -7.15 7.88 8.43
N ILE A 124 -7.74 6.73 8.08
CA ILE A 124 -9.17 6.48 8.28
C ILE A 124 -9.47 5.79 9.63
N PRO A 125 -10.57 6.15 10.31
CA PRO A 125 -11.01 5.52 11.54
C PRO A 125 -11.22 4.01 11.39
N LYS A 126 -10.98 3.25 12.46
CA LYS A 126 -11.08 1.78 12.44
C LYS A 126 -12.45 1.26 11.94
N ALA A 127 -13.54 1.93 12.33
CA ALA A 127 -14.89 1.56 11.89
C ALA A 127 -15.07 1.71 10.36
N MET A 128 -14.44 2.72 9.75
CA MET A 128 -14.50 2.93 8.30
C MET A 128 -13.66 1.91 7.52
N ARG A 129 -12.57 1.38 8.11
CA ARG A 129 -11.68 0.41 7.45
C ARG A 129 -12.41 -0.86 7.04
N GLU A 130 -13.34 -1.31 7.86
CA GLU A 130 -14.11 -2.53 7.60
C GLU A 130 -15.15 -2.30 6.50
N ASP A 131 -15.93 -1.25 6.60
CA ASP A 131 -16.93 -0.87 5.62
C ASP A 131 -16.32 -0.57 4.24
N LEU A 132 -15.22 0.17 4.19
CA LEU A 132 -14.49 0.44 2.96
C LEU A 132 -13.85 -0.83 2.38
N GLY A 133 -13.35 -1.73 3.23
CA GLY A 133 -12.81 -3.02 2.82
C GLY A 133 -13.84 -3.86 2.06
N TYR A 134 -15.08 -3.91 2.53
CA TYR A 134 -16.17 -4.58 1.82
C TYR A 134 -16.52 -3.86 0.50
N ALA A 135 -16.62 -2.53 0.50
CA ALA A 135 -16.93 -1.79 -0.72
C ALA A 135 -15.87 -1.99 -1.83
N VAL A 136 -14.60 -2.01 -1.46
CA VAL A 136 -13.48 -2.27 -2.39
C VAL A 136 -13.51 -3.70 -2.89
N LYS A 137 -13.77 -4.66 -2.00
CA LYS A 137 -13.91 -6.07 -2.35
C LYS A 137 -15.03 -6.28 -3.37
N ASP A 138 -16.22 -5.72 -3.13
CA ASP A 138 -17.37 -5.85 -4.03
C ASP A 138 -17.04 -5.33 -5.44
N VAL A 139 -16.34 -4.20 -5.56
CA VAL A 139 -15.91 -3.65 -6.85
C VAL A 139 -14.89 -4.55 -7.53
N SER A 140 -13.92 -5.09 -6.77
CA SER A 140 -12.91 -6.03 -7.30
C SER A 140 -13.56 -7.33 -7.79
N ASP A 141 -14.51 -7.87 -7.03
CA ASP A 141 -15.21 -9.12 -7.38
C ASP A 141 -16.09 -8.94 -8.63
N VAL A 142 -16.82 -7.83 -8.74
CA VAL A 142 -17.67 -7.54 -9.90
C VAL A 142 -16.84 -7.33 -11.17
N ASN A 143 -15.71 -6.66 -11.06
CA ASN A 143 -14.86 -6.35 -12.20
C ASN A 143 -13.84 -7.46 -12.52
N HIS A 144 -13.73 -8.48 -11.68
CA HIS A 144 -12.74 -9.56 -11.77
C HIS A 144 -11.31 -9.05 -11.98
N LYS A 145 -10.95 -7.94 -11.30
CA LYS A 145 -9.62 -7.32 -11.43
C LYS A 145 -9.10 -6.82 -10.09
N GLU A 146 -7.79 -6.69 -10.02
CA GLU A 146 -7.11 -5.97 -8.95
C GLU A 146 -7.30 -4.45 -9.12
N LEU A 147 -7.47 -3.75 -8.01
CA LEU A 147 -7.69 -2.30 -7.97
C LEU A 147 -6.40 -1.59 -7.57
N GLY A 148 -6.07 -0.54 -8.30
CA GLY A 148 -4.97 0.36 -7.97
C GLY A 148 -5.33 1.38 -6.88
N ALA A 149 -4.34 2.15 -6.44
CA ALA A 149 -4.53 3.15 -5.38
C ALA A 149 -5.58 4.21 -5.74
N ASP A 150 -5.56 4.70 -6.98
CA ASP A 150 -6.53 5.71 -7.46
C ASP A 150 -7.96 5.18 -7.48
N GLU A 151 -8.16 3.92 -7.83
CA GLU A 151 -9.47 3.27 -7.83
C GLU A 151 -10.01 3.10 -6.40
N VAL A 152 -9.12 2.76 -5.46
CA VAL A 152 -9.46 2.70 -4.02
C VAL A 152 -9.86 4.08 -3.50
N LEU A 153 -9.12 5.12 -3.88
CA LEU A 153 -9.47 6.50 -3.54
C LEU A 153 -10.83 6.91 -4.11
N GLU A 154 -11.11 6.57 -5.37
CA GLU A 154 -12.40 6.88 -6.00
C GLU A 154 -13.57 6.20 -5.27
N ILE A 155 -13.40 4.92 -4.87
CA ILE A 155 -14.40 4.20 -4.07
C ILE A 155 -14.62 4.90 -2.73
N PHE A 156 -13.54 5.29 -2.04
CA PHE A 156 -13.61 6.05 -0.80
C PHE A 156 -14.37 7.37 -0.99
N GLU A 157 -14.00 8.17 -1.99
CA GLU A 157 -14.65 9.45 -2.24
C GLU A 157 -16.14 9.31 -2.58
N ARG A 158 -16.47 8.35 -3.44
CA ARG A 158 -17.86 8.09 -3.81
C ARG A 158 -18.69 7.68 -2.60
N ARG A 159 -18.11 6.91 -1.67
CA ARG A 159 -18.82 6.39 -0.51
C ARG A 159 -18.98 7.41 0.61
N TYR A 160 -17.97 8.26 0.82
CA TYR A 160 -17.90 9.12 2.00
C TYR A 160 -17.90 10.63 1.71
N LYS A 161 -17.60 11.04 0.49
CA LYS A 161 -17.54 12.46 0.10
C LYS A 161 -18.60 12.83 -0.94
N LYS A 162 -18.84 11.98 -1.93
CA LYS A 162 -19.73 12.26 -3.08
C LYS A 162 -21.09 11.57 -2.93
N PHE A 163 -21.65 11.56 -1.73
CA PHE A 163 -23.02 11.08 -1.51
C PHE A 163 -23.99 12.24 -1.42
N THR A 164 -25.24 12.00 -1.79
CA THR A 164 -26.31 12.97 -1.55
C THR A 164 -26.74 12.82 -0.10
N PRO A 165 -26.47 13.80 0.78
CA PRO A 165 -26.81 13.68 2.19
C PRO A 165 -28.33 13.69 2.38
N VAL A 166 -28.83 12.88 3.30
CA VAL A 166 -30.23 12.91 3.72
C VAL A 166 -30.54 14.25 4.40
N PHE A 167 -29.55 14.89 4.99
CA PHE A 167 -29.63 16.22 5.56
C PHE A 167 -28.38 17.03 5.23
N LYS A 168 -28.53 18.33 5.18
CA LYS A 168 -27.47 19.29 4.91
C LYS A 168 -27.37 20.24 6.10
N ILE A 169 -26.15 20.46 6.58
CA ILE A 169 -25.88 21.53 7.55
C ILE A 169 -25.71 22.82 6.74
N SER A 170 -26.58 23.77 6.94
CA SER A 170 -26.55 25.05 6.25
C SER A 170 -25.82 26.14 7.03
N GLU A 171 -25.87 26.06 8.37
CA GLU A 171 -25.27 27.08 9.22
C GLU A 171 -24.84 26.49 10.58
N VAL A 172 -23.72 26.96 11.14
CA VAL A 172 -23.21 26.56 12.45
C VAL A 172 -22.74 27.84 13.19
N HIS A 173 -23.35 28.10 14.34
CA HIS A 173 -22.97 29.20 15.23
C HIS A 173 -22.36 28.65 16.51
N PHE A 174 -21.27 29.27 16.94
CA PHE A 174 -20.59 28.95 18.19
C PHE A 174 -20.65 30.15 19.14
N LYS A 175 -21.00 29.90 20.38
CA LYS A 175 -20.96 30.89 21.46
C LYS A 175 -20.16 30.32 22.62
N GLN A 176 -19.10 31.03 23.02
CA GLN A 176 -18.35 30.70 24.22
C GLN A 176 -19.02 31.35 25.42
N ILE A 177 -19.45 30.48 26.35
CA ILE A 177 -20.02 30.86 27.65
C ILE A 177 -19.21 30.15 28.74
N ASP A 178 -19.84 29.56 29.73
CA ASP A 178 -19.17 28.63 30.66
C ASP A 178 -19.12 27.23 30.04
N GLY A 179 -18.37 27.13 28.89
CA GLY A 179 -18.31 26.03 27.96
C GLY A 179 -18.46 26.50 26.52
N ILE A 180 -18.84 25.61 25.58
CA ILE A 180 -19.14 25.94 24.20
C ILE A 180 -20.59 25.56 23.92
N GLN A 181 -21.41 26.54 23.57
CA GLN A 181 -22.77 26.33 23.05
C GLN A 181 -22.66 26.36 21.51
N THR A 182 -23.28 25.36 20.87
CA THR A 182 -23.28 25.24 19.41
C THR A 182 -24.73 25.16 18.92
N GLU A 183 -25.09 26.05 18.00
CA GLU A 183 -26.37 26.03 17.31
C GLU A 183 -26.11 25.57 15.86
N VAL A 184 -26.83 24.53 15.41
CA VAL A 184 -26.65 23.93 14.08
C VAL A 184 -27.98 23.99 13.34
N THR A 185 -27.97 24.61 12.16
CA THR A 185 -29.13 24.62 11.26
C THR A 185 -29.00 23.46 10.26
N ILE A 186 -29.99 22.55 10.31
CA ILE A 186 -30.04 21.34 9.50
C ILE A 186 -31.24 21.42 8.53
N GLU A 187 -30.96 21.17 7.25
CA GLU A 187 -31.96 21.04 6.20
C GLU A 187 -32.15 19.56 5.86
N ALA A 188 -33.33 19.02 5.97
CA ALA A 188 -33.72 17.66 5.60
C ALA A 188 -35.13 17.65 4.99
N ASP A 189 -35.30 17.00 3.85
CA ASP A 189 -36.59 16.85 3.16
C ASP A 189 -37.33 18.17 2.96
N GLY A 190 -36.62 19.26 2.65
CA GLY A 190 -37.20 20.60 2.49
C GLY A 190 -37.63 21.28 3.77
N LYS A 191 -37.28 20.73 4.93
CA LYS A 191 -37.56 21.33 6.26
C LYS A 191 -36.24 21.76 6.89
N THR A 192 -36.25 22.92 7.51
CA THR A 192 -35.13 23.46 8.28
C THR A 192 -35.40 23.25 9.77
N THR A 193 -34.43 22.70 10.48
CA THR A 193 -34.50 22.48 11.95
C THR A 193 -33.23 23.06 12.57
N VAL A 194 -33.37 23.81 13.64
CA VAL A 194 -32.26 24.31 14.46
C VAL A 194 -32.09 23.39 15.65
N VAL A 195 -30.87 22.96 15.93
CA VAL A 195 -30.51 22.09 17.07
C VAL A 195 -29.45 22.82 17.88
N GLU A 196 -29.64 22.92 19.18
CA GLU A 196 -28.73 23.47 20.18
C GLU A 196 -27.92 22.37 20.88
#